data_38a6be5e1c87e1476505e857f026c531
#
_entry.id   38a6be5e1c87e1476505e857f026c531
#
_cell.length_a   1.000
_cell.length_b   1.000
_cell.length_c   1.000
_cell.angle_alpha   90.00
_cell.angle_beta   90.00
_cell.angle_gamma   90.00
#
_symmetry.space_group_name_H-M   'P 1'
#
loop_
_entity.id
_entity.type
_entity.pdbx_description
1 polymer ?
#
loop_
_entity_poly.entity_id
_entity_poly.type
_entity_poly.pdbx_seq_one_letter_code
_entity_poly.pdbx_strand_id
1 'polypeptide(L)'
;YAQSSSKHLAEAGLEFELRQIPREELEAAIKDANQDSNVSGILVYYPVYGDKRDQDLQDMVDPTKDVEGLNVVYNGKLYGNDRFLDEDKTRKAILPCTPLAVVKVLDHIGVYDHDLPYGDHLRGKTIAVVNRSEVVGRPLAALLANDGAKVYSIDINDIQIFERDQAASINSHVISKTDFKVEDVIPLCDVVITGVPSAGYKMPTKLLKPGVVAVNFASVRNFEPEVKEVASIYVPSVGKVTVSMLQRNLLRLFNYQH
;
A
#
# COMPACT_ATOMS: atom_id res chain seq x y z
N TYR A 1 2.13 -1.38 16.56
CA TYR A 1 1.22 -0.73 15.60
C TYR A 1 -0.16 -0.51 16.25
N ALA A 2 -0.80 -1.54 16.85
CA ALA A 2 -2.12 -1.43 17.48
C ALA A 2 -2.22 -0.31 18.52
N GLN A 3 -1.26 -0.21 19.45
CA GLN A 3 -1.22 0.85 20.46
C GLN A 3 -1.05 2.25 19.84
N SER A 4 -0.23 2.37 18.80
CA SER A 4 -0.07 3.63 18.07
C SER A 4 -1.35 4.04 17.34
N SER A 5 -2.02 3.07 16.71
CA SER A 5 -3.30 3.30 16.02
C SER A 5 -4.37 3.74 17.00
N SER A 6 -4.53 3.04 18.14
CA SER A 6 -5.49 3.39 19.19
C SER A 6 -5.31 4.83 19.68
N LYS A 7 -4.07 5.22 19.99
CA LYS A 7 -3.78 6.58 20.45
C LYS A 7 -4.18 7.66 19.43
N HIS A 8 -3.78 7.49 18.17
CA HIS A 8 -4.06 8.48 17.12
C HIS A 8 -5.54 8.55 16.76
N LEU A 9 -6.26 7.40 16.81
CA LEU A 9 -7.71 7.37 16.60
C LEU A 9 -8.43 8.10 17.73
N ALA A 10 -8.04 7.87 18.99
CA ALA A 10 -8.61 8.58 20.14
C ALA A 10 -8.34 10.10 20.09
N GLU A 11 -7.14 10.52 19.67
CA GLU A 11 -6.81 11.95 19.47
C GLU A 11 -7.71 12.61 18.39
N ALA A 12 -8.20 11.81 17.42
CA ALA A 12 -9.14 12.26 16.40
C ALA A 12 -10.62 12.17 16.83
N GLY A 13 -10.90 11.78 18.08
CA GLY A 13 -12.27 11.63 18.60
C GLY A 13 -12.98 10.36 18.11
N LEU A 14 -12.22 9.36 17.62
CA LEU A 14 -12.75 8.08 17.16
C LEU A 14 -12.57 7.03 18.27
N GLU A 15 -13.61 6.25 18.51
CA GLU A 15 -13.53 5.11 19.42
C GLU A 15 -12.77 3.95 18.75
N PHE A 16 -11.92 3.31 19.53
CA PHE A 16 -11.12 2.17 19.07
C PHE A 16 -11.10 1.08 20.14
N GLU A 17 -11.61 -0.10 19.78
CA GLU A 17 -11.56 -1.29 20.59
C GLU A 17 -10.54 -2.28 20.03
N LEU A 18 -9.56 -2.68 20.83
CA LEU A 18 -8.60 -3.74 20.48
C LEU A 18 -9.07 -5.06 21.08
N ARG A 19 -9.44 -6.00 20.22
CA ARG A 19 -9.82 -7.38 20.59
C ARG A 19 -8.64 -8.32 20.31
N GLN A 20 -8.18 -9.01 21.33
CA GLN A 20 -7.21 -10.11 21.18
C GLN A 20 -7.98 -11.43 21.17
N ILE A 21 -8.00 -12.09 20.02
CA ILE A 21 -8.85 -13.23 19.74
C ILE A 21 -7.97 -14.40 19.29
N PRO A 22 -8.19 -15.63 19.80
CA PRO A 22 -7.59 -16.85 19.27
C PRO A 22 -7.88 -17.00 17.76
N ARG A 23 -6.91 -17.54 17.01
CA ARG A 23 -7.04 -17.69 15.55
C ARG A 23 -8.29 -18.45 15.12
N GLU A 24 -8.62 -19.49 15.86
CA GLU A 24 -9.77 -20.37 15.66
C GLU A 24 -11.11 -19.67 15.87
N GLU A 25 -11.16 -18.56 16.59
CA GLU A 25 -12.36 -17.79 16.88
C GLU A 25 -12.47 -16.53 15.99
N LEU A 26 -11.44 -16.22 15.19
CA LEU A 26 -11.38 -14.97 14.45
C LEU A 26 -12.49 -14.84 13.39
N GLU A 27 -12.83 -15.93 12.71
CA GLU A 27 -13.94 -15.92 11.73
C GLU A 27 -15.27 -15.57 12.38
N ALA A 28 -15.57 -16.14 13.56
CA ALA A 28 -16.78 -15.82 14.30
C ALA A 28 -16.79 -14.34 14.73
N ALA A 29 -15.66 -13.84 15.22
CA ALA A 29 -15.54 -12.47 15.66
C ALA A 29 -15.69 -11.45 14.50
N ILE A 30 -15.19 -11.78 13.29
CA ILE A 30 -15.41 -10.94 12.10
C ILE A 30 -16.90 -10.92 11.74
N LYS A 31 -17.57 -12.08 11.75
CA LYS A 31 -19.01 -12.18 11.46
C LYS A 31 -19.84 -11.37 12.45
N ASP A 32 -19.54 -11.47 13.73
CA ASP A 32 -20.23 -10.70 14.78
C ASP A 32 -20.01 -9.19 14.58
N ALA A 33 -18.78 -8.76 14.31
CA ALA A 33 -18.46 -7.36 14.05
C ALA A 33 -19.13 -6.81 12.77
N ASN A 34 -19.28 -7.64 11.72
CA ASN A 34 -20.03 -7.29 10.53
C ASN A 34 -21.50 -6.98 10.83
N GLN A 35 -22.11 -7.74 11.76
CA GLN A 35 -23.52 -7.61 12.12
C GLN A 35 -23.79 -6.51 13.16
N ASP A 36 -22.79 -6.11 13.92
CA ASP A 36 -22.93 -5.09 14.96
C ASP A 36 -23.05 -3.68 14.33
N SER A 37 -24.20 -3.05 14.49
CA SER A 37 -24.47 -1.69 13.99
C SER A 37 -23.65 -0.60 14.68
N ASN A 38 -23.06 -0.87 15.83
CA ASN A 38 -22.16 0.07 16.51
C ASN A 38 -20.72 0.02 15.96
N VAL A 39 -20.39 -1.00 15.17
CA VAL A 39 -19.07 -1.12 14.54
C VAL A 39 -19.10 -0.48 13.15
N SER A 40 -18.43 0.64 12.98
CA SER A 40 -18.32 1.37 11.71
C SER A 40 -17.12 0.94 10.85
N GLY A 41 -16.14 0.24 11.43
CA GLY A 41 -14.95 -0.22 10.71
C GLY A 41 -14.28 -1.39 11.41
N ILE A 42 -13.69 -2.27 10.61
CA ILE A 42 -12.99 -3.49 11.05
C ILE A 42 -11.57 -3.44 10.49
N LEU A 43 -10.61 -3.70 11.38
CA LEU A 43 -9.18 -3.81 11.07
C LEU A 43 -8.67 -5.15 11.61
N VAL A 44 -8.11 -5.98 10.75
CA VAL A 44 -7.46 -7.25 11.14
C VAL A 44 -5.96 -7.14 10.88
N TYR A 45 -5.15 -7.48 11.87
CA TYR A 45 -3.69 -7.45 11.74
C TYR A 45 -3.17 -8.71 11.04
N TYR A 46 -2.66 -8.56 9.83
CA TYR A 46 -2.07 -9.63 9.03
C TYR A 46 -0.52 -9.65 9.15
N PRO A 47 0.14 -10.82 8.98
CA PRO A 47 -0.45 -12.13 8.68
C PRO A 47 -1.04 -12.81 9.93
N VAL A 48 -2.19 -13.49 9.78
CA VAL A 48 -2.77 -14.37 10.81
C VAL A 48 -2.23 -15.78 10.66
N TYR A 49 -2.32 -16.33 9.45
CA TYR A 49 -1.84 -17.65 9.07
C TYR A 49 -0.58 -17.60 8.20
N GLY A 50 -0.40 -16.53 7.42
CA GLY A 50 0.70 -16.38 6.48
C GLY A 50 0.52 -17.18 5.19
N ASP A 51 -0.70 -17.60 4.87
CA ASP A 51 -1.07 -18.35 3.67
C ASP A 51 -2.42 -17.86 3.10
N LYS A 52 -2.99 -18.61 2.15
CA LYS A 52 -4.24 -18.25 1.46
C LYS A 52 -5.43 -17.99 2.40
N ARG A 53 -5.44 -18.57 3.60
CA ARG A 53 -6.51 -18.32 4.60
C ARG A 53 -6.57 -16.85 5.02
N ASP A 54 -5.47 -16.13 4.95
CA ASP A 54 -5.48 -14.69 5.24
C ASP A 54 -6.35 -13.93 4.22
N GLN A 55 -6.37 -14.36 2.94
CA GLN A 55 -7.28 -13.80 1.94
C GLN A 55 -8.74 -14.12 2.25
N ASP A 56 -9.02 -15.35 2.67
CA ASP A 56 -10.39 -15.76 3.06
C ASP A 56 -10.90 -14.88 4.22
N LEU A 57 -10.05 -14.56 5.21
CA LEU A 57 -10.39 -13.64 6.30
C LEU A 57 -10.62 -12.20 5.82
N GLN A 58 -9.80 -11.72 4.89
CA GLN A 58 -9.97 -10.39 4.28
C GLN A 58 -11.32 -10.28 3.56
N ASP A 59 -11.71 -11.32 2.84
CA ASP A 59 -12.96 -11.37 2.08
C ASP A 59 -14.20 -11.54 2.97
N MET A 60 -14.02 -12.00 4.22
CA MET A 60 -15.10 -12.08 5.21
C MET A 60 -15.47 -10.73 5.81
N VAL A 61 -14.59 -9.76 5.81
CA VAL A 61 -14.91 -8.40 6.29
C VAL A 61 -15.89 -7.76 5.33
N ASP A 62 -17.01 -7.26 5.87
CA ASP A 62 -17.99 -6.54 5.05
C ASP A 62 -17.34 -5.34 4.36
N PRO A 63 -17.44 -5.20 3.02
CA PRO A 63 -16.85 -4.08 2.31
C PRO A 63 -17.23 -2.70 2.85
N THR A 64 -18.41 -2.57 3.45
CA THR A 64 -18.85 -1.31 4.08
C THR A 64 -18.12 -0.99 5.38
N LYS A 65 -17.42 -1.97 5.96
CA LYS A 65 -16.63 -1.86 7.19
C LYS A 65 -15.14 -2.13 7.01
N ASP A 66 -14.70 -2.50 5.79
CA ASP A 66 -13.30 -2.77 5.47
C ASP A 66 -12.50 -1.48 5.37
N VAL A 67 -11.98 -1.02 6.49
CA VAL A 67 -11.15 0.20 6.56
C VAL A 67 -9.75 0.02 5.98
N GLU A 68 -9.31 -1.23 5.77
CA GLU A 68 -8.01 -1.52 5.16
C GLU A 68 -8.07 -1.64 3.64
N GLY A 69 -9.26 -1.88 3.06
CA GLY A 69 -9.42 -2.02 1.63
C GLY A 69 -8.78 -3.29 1.06
N LEU A 70 -8.78 -4.37 1.83
CA LEU A 70 -8.16 -5.66 1.46
C LEU A 70 -9.17 -6.68 0.93
N ASN A 71 -10.48 -6.42 1.08
CA ASN A 71 -11.53 -7.27 0.55
C ASN A 71 -11.43 -7.39 -0.99
N VAL A 72 -11.85 -8.52 -1.53
CA VAL A 72 -11.83 -8.82 -2.98
C VAL A 72 -12.48 -7.73 -3.83
N VAL A 73 -13.51 -7.05 -3.33
CA VAL A 73 -14.18 -5.94 -4.02
C VAL A 73 -13.22 -4.78 -4.25
N TYR A 74 -12.48 -4.36 -3.21
CA TYR A 74 -11.53 -3.25 -3.32
C TYR A 74 -10.25 -3.66 -4.05
N ASN A 75 -9.76 -4.88 -3.82
CA ASN A 75 -8.64 -5.43 -4.57
C ASN A 75 -8.93 -5.50 -6.07
N GLY A 76 -10.12 -6.00 -6.46
CA GLY A 76 -10.53 -6.03 -7.85
C GLY A 76 -10.52 -4.64 -8.51
N LYS A 77 -11.03 -3.64 -7.80
CA LYS A 77 -11.03 -2.25 -8.28
C LYS A 77 -9.61 -1.66 -8.36
N LEU A 78 -8.76 -1.92 -7.39
CA LEU A 78 -7.37 -1.46 -7.38
C LEU A 78 -6.60 -2.02 -8.58
N TYR A 79 -6.63 -3.34 -8.76
CA TYR A 79 -5.91 -4.00 -9.86
C TYR A 79 -6.52 -3.69 -11.23
N GLY A 80 -7.83 -3.51 -11.31
CA GLY A 80 -8.53 -3.06 -12.51
C GLY A 80 -8.38 -1.57 -12.81
N ASN A 81 -7.71 -0.79 -11.92
CA ASN A 81 -7.63 0.67 -12.00
C ASN A 81 -9.00 1.36 -12.04
N ASP A 82 -10.00 0.73 -11.42
CA ASP A 82 -11.33 1.32 -11.23
C ASP A 82 -11.35 2.08 -9.90
N ARG A 83 -11.37 3.40 -9.99
CA ARG A 83 -11.18 4.29 -8.82
C ARG A 83 -12.47 4.60 -8.08
N PHE A 84 -13.61 4.14 -8.59
CA PHE A 84 -14.92 4.48 -8.05
C PHE A 84 -15.77 3.24 -7.78
N LEU A 85 -16.69 3.38 -6.81
CA LEU A 85 -17.65 2.32 -6.44
C LEU A 85 -18.95 2.42 -7.26
N ASP A 86 -19.21 3.56 -7.87
CA ASP A 86 -20.44 3.89 -8.59
C ASP A 86 -20.14 4.49 -9.96
N GLU A 87 -21.10 4.39 -10.87
CA GLU A 87 -21.02 4.92 -12.23
C GLU A 87 -20.96 6.45 -12.26
N ASP A 88 -21.62 7.11 -11.31
CA ASP A 88 -21.64 8.58 -11.17
C ASP A 88 -20.32 9.14 -10.62
N LYS A 89 -19.36 8.29 -10.26
CA LYS A 89 -18.04 8.64 -9.73
C LYS A 89 -18.10 9.52 -8.46
N THR A 90 -19.13 9.34 -7.65
CA THR A 90 -19.32 10.07 -6.39
C THR A 90 -18.62 9.39 -5.23
N ARG A 91 -18.53 8.06 -5.24
CA ARG A 91 -17.91 7.24 -4.19
C ARG A 91 -16.61 6.62 -4.69
N LYS A 92 -15.48 7.08 -4.16
CA LYS A 92 -14.17 6.50 -4.46
C LYS A 92 -13.98 5.16 -3.76
N ALA A 93 -13.35 4.21 -4.43
CA ALA A 93 -12.95 2.94 -3.83
C ALA A 93 -12.03 3.17 -2.61
N ILE A 94 -12.11 2.28 -1.64
CA ILE A 94 -11.18 2.21 -0.52
C ILE A 94 -9.87 1.61 -1.05
N LEU A 95 -8.75 2.09 -0.53
CA LEU A 95 -7.42 1.61 -0.90
C LEU A 95 -6.67 1.14 0.35
N PRO A 96 -5.80 0.14 0.25
CA PRO A 96 -5.01 -0.34 1.36
C PRO A 96 -4.22 0.80 2.03
N CYS A 97 -4.26 0.84 3.36
CA CYS A 97 -3.78 2.01 4.13
C CYS A 97 -2.30 2.31 3.92
N THR A 98 -1.41 1.30 4.00
CA THR A 98 0.03 1.53 3.84
C THR A 98 0.42 1.85 2.39
N PRO A 99 -0.07 1.16 1.34
CA PRO A 99 0.11 1.58 -0.04
C PRO A 99 -0.35 3.02 -0.28
N LEU A 100 -1.54 3.38 0.20
CA LEU A 100 -2.06 4.75 0.06
C LEU A 100 -1.21 5.77 0.82
N ALA A 101 -0.68 5.42 1.99
CA ALA A 101 0.22 6.29 2.75
C ALA A 101 1.51 6.59 1.97
N VAL A 102 2.09 5.58 1.33
CA VAL A 102 3.27 5.77 0.47
C VAL A 102 2.94 6.67 -0.71
N VAL A 103 1.82 6.42 -1.40
CA VAL A 103 1.35 7.29 -2.50
C VAL A 103 1.20 8.74 -2.03
N LYS A 104 0.58 8.97 -0.86
CA LYS A 104 0.41 10.32 -0.31
C LYS A 104 1.71 10.99 0.11
N VAL A 105 2.67 10.22 0.60
CA VAL A 105 4.03 10.74 0.87
C VAL A 105 4.72 11.15 -0.43
N LEU A 106 4.70 10.29 -1.47
CA LEU A 106 5.30 10.59 -2.77
C LEU A 106 4.65 11.81 -3.44
N ASP A 107 3.34 11.94 -3.32
CA ASP A 107 2.56 13.09 -3.78
C ASP A 107 3.03 14.38 -3.07
N HIS A 108 3.09 14.34 -1.74
CA HIS A 108 3.47 15.49 -0.91
C HIS A 108 4.90 15.98 -1.15
N ILE A 109 5.84 15.07 -1.40
CA ILE A 109 7.25 15.43 -1.65
C ILE A 109 7.55 15.75 -3.12
N GLY A 110 6.53 15.86 -3.97
CA GLY A 110 6.67 16.32 -5.35
C GLY A 110 7.19 15.26 -6.35
N VAL A 111 7.02 13.95 -6.03
CA VAL A 111 7.30 12.88 -7.02
C VAL A 111 6.21 12.80 -8.07
N TYR A 112 4.96 13.06 -7.69
CA TYR A 112 3.81 13.17 -8.58
C TYR A 112 3.86 14.50 -9.32
N ASP A 113 3.80 14.44 -10.65
CA ASP A 113 3.75 15.62 -11.53
C ASP A 113 2.29 15.95 -11.86
N HIS A 114 1.78 17.01 -11.22
CA HIS A 114 0.39 17.44 -11.40
C HIS A 114 0.13 18.22 -12.70
N ASP A 115 1.18 18.54 -13.48
CA ASP A 115 1.03 19.08 -14.83
C ASP A 115 0.65 17.99 -15.84
N LEU A 116 0.85 16.72 -15.47
CA LEU A 116 0.39 15.57 -16.26
C LEU A 116 -1.09 15.26 -15.99
N PRO A 117 -1.78 14.61 -16.96
CA PRO A 117 -3.18 14.22 -16.80
C PRO A 117 -3.43 13.33 -15.58
N TYR A 118 -4.61 13.44 -14.98
CA TYR A 118 -5.03 12.58 -13.87
C TYR A 118 -4.92 11.09 -14.23
N GLY A 119 -4.29 10.33 -13.35
CA GLY A 119 -3.98 8.92 -13.56
C GLY A 119 -2.67 8.68 -14.32
N ASP A 120 -1.88 9.73 -14.59
CA ASP A 120 -0.64 9.66 -15.35
C ASP A 120 0.50 10.47 -14.70
N HIS A 121 0.29 10.91 -13.47
CA HIS A 121 1.20 11.81 -12.74
C HIS A 121 2.58 11.21 -12.46
N LEU A 122 2.78 9.90 -12.66
CA LEU A 122 4.07 9.23 -12.52
C LEU A 122 4.67 8.80 -13.87
N ARG A 123 4.11 9.26 -14.99
CA ARG A 123 4.66 8.95 -16.32
C ARG A 123 6.12 9.38 -16.43
N GLY A 124 6.95 8.45 -16.91
CA GLY A 124 8.39 8.64 -17.05
C GLY A 124 9.19 8.38 -15.77
N LYS A 125 8.55 8.07 -14.64
CA LYS A 125 9.23 7.67 -13.41
C LYS A 125 9.52 6.18 -13.39
N THR A 126 10.70 5.81 -12.93
CA THR A 126 11.11 4.44 -12.66
C THR A 126 11.19 4.23 -11.16
N ILE A 127 10.48 3.25 -10.63
CA ILE A 127 10.32 3.04 -9.19
C ILE A 127 10.62 1.58 -8.84
N ALA A 128 11.41 1.34 -7.80
CA ALA A 128 11.57 0.03 -7.21
C ALA A 128 10.72 -0.12 -5.94
N VAL A 129 9.98 -1.23 -5.83
CA VAL A 129 9.27 -1.64 -4.63
C VAL A 129 9.84 -2.97 -4.16
N VAL A 130 10.49 -2.99 -3.00
CA VAL A 130 11.16 -4.17 -2.42
C VAL A 130 10.31 -4.77 -1.32
N ASN A 131 9.93 -6.00 -1.47
CA ASN A 131 8.91 -6.80 -0.79
C ASN A 131 7.57 -6.72 -1.54
N ARG A 132 7.11 -7.89 -2.03
CA ARG A 132 5.86 -8.04 -2.80
C ARG A 132 4.77 -8.71 -1.99
N SER A 133 4.63 -8.34 -0.70
CA SER A 133 3.52 -8.86 0.10
C SER A 133 2.16 -8.48 -0.50
N GLU A 134 1.18 -9.37 -0.39
CA GLU A 134 -0.18 -9.15 -0.91
C GLU A 134 -0.90 -7.98 -0.22
N VAL A 135 -0.50 -7.64 1.02
CA VAL A 135 -1.12 -6.55 1.80
C VAL A 135 -0.55 -5.18 1.44
N VAL A 136 0.74 -5.08 1.08
CA VAL A 136 1.40 -3.79 0.86
C VAL A 136 2.14 -3.70 -0.47
N GLY A 137 3.15 -4.54 -0.68
CA GLY A 137 4.09 -4.35 -1.79
C GLY A 137 3.45 -4.51 -3.16
N ARG A 138 2.64 -5.55 -3.34
CA ARG A 138 1.94 -5.81 -4.60
C ARG A 138 0.88 -4.74 -4.91
N PRO A 139 -0.03 -4.39 -3.98
CA PRO A 139 -0.97 -3.29 -4.20
C PRO A 139 -0.28 -1.96 -4.47
N LEU A 140 0.83 -1.67 -3.79
CA LEU A 140 1.61 -0.44 -4.02
C LEU A 140 2.19 -0.41 -5.45
N ALA A 141 2.80 -1.50 -5.90
CA ALA A 141 3.35 -1.60 -7.25
C ALA A 141 2.25 -1.37 -8.32
N ALA A 142 1.07 -1.95 -8.10
CA ALA A 142 -0.10 -1.75 -8.97
C ALA A 142 -0.57 -0.30 -8.98
N LEU A 143 -0.71 0.35 -7.82
CA LEU A 143 -1.12 1.75 -7.73
C LEU A 143 -0.17 2.69 -8.48
N LEU A 144 1.14 2.52 -8.26
CA LEU A 144 2.17 3.36 -8.89
C LEU A 144 2.21 3.14 -10.42
N ALA A 145 2.08 1.89 -10.87
CA ALA A 145 2.01 1.57 -12.28
C ALA A 145 0.72 2.10 -12.94
N ASN A 146 -0.41 2.03 -12.23
CA ASN A 146 -1.68 2.59 -12.67
C ASN A 146 -1.65 4.13 -12.76
N ASP A 147 -0.72 4.79 -12.06
CA ASP A 147 -0.47 6.23 -12.18
C ASP A 147 0.64 6.56 -13.19
N GLY A 148 1.11 5.57 -13.97
CA GLY A 148 1.99 5.77 -15.13
C GLY A 148 3.47 5.46 -14.90
N ALA A 149 3.87 5.01 -13.70
CA ALA A 149 5.26 4.61 -13.44
C ALA A 149 5.61 3.26 -14.09
N LYS A 150 6.89 3.08 -14.42
CA LYS A 150 7.49 1.76 -14.57
C LYS A 150 7.98 1.28 -13.21
N VAL A 151 7.41 0.18 -12.71
CA VAL A 151 7.69 -0.32 -11.37
C VAL A 151 8.40 -1.66 -11.43
N TYR A 152 9.59 -1.75 -10.84
CA TYR A 152 10.28 -2.99 -10.54
C TYR A 152 9.83 -3.48 -9.17
N SER A 153 8.99 -4.50 -9.14
CA SER A 153 8.55 -5.16 -7.92
C SER A 153 9.51 -6.31 -7.60
N ILE A 154 10.31 -6.12 -6.56
CA ILE A 154 11.42 -6.98 -6.17
C ILE A 154 11.01 -7.84 -4.98
N ASP A 155 11.18 -9.16 -5.11
CA ASP A 155 11.00 -10.08 -4.00
C ASP A 155 12.19 -11.06 -3.91
N ILE A 156 12.15 -11.99 -2.97
CA ILE A 156 13.25 -12.93 -2.68
C ILE A 156 13.64 -13.75 -3.93
N ASN A 157 12.66 -14.16 -4.73
CA ASN A 157 12.87 -15.13 -5.80
C ASN A 157 12.93 -14.50 -7.20
N ASP A 158 12.34 -13.32 -7.41
CA ASP A 158 12.22 -12.73 -8.74
C ASP A 158 12.02 -11.22 -8.71
N ILE A 159 12.17 -10.61 -9.89
CA ILE A 159 11.75 -9.23 -10.16
C ILE A 159 10.64 -9.28 -11.20
N GLN A 160 9.54 -8.58 -10.92
CA GLN A 160 8.44 -8.39 -11.85
C GLN A 160 8.34 -6.91 -12.23
N ILE A 161 7.98 -6.65 -13.48
CA ILE A 161 7.75 -5.30 -13.97
C ILE A 161 6.25 -5.07 -14.01
N PHE A 162 5.81 -4.00 -13.35
CA PHE A 162 4.44 -3.50 -13.39
C PHE A 162 4.47 -2.20 -14.18
N GLU A 163 3.74 -2.12 -15.28
CA GLU A 163 3.63 -0.91 -16.10
C GLU A 163 2.32 -0.94 -16.89
N ARG A 164 1.84 0.22 -17.32
CA ARG A 164 0.67 0.24 -18.22
C ARG A 164 1.11 -0.11 -19.64
N ASP A 165 0.36 -0.99 -20.27
CA ASP A 165 0.49 -1.22 -21.71
C ASP A 165 -0.18 -0.08 -22.48
N GLN A 166 0.64 0.80 -23.06
CA GLN A 166 0.16 1.94 -23.83
C GLN A 166 -0.54 1.53 -25.15
N ALA A 167 -0.31 0.29 -25.61
CA ALA A 167 -0.93 -0.25 -26.83
C ALA A 167 -2.25 -0.97 -26.57
N ALA A 168 -2.52 -1.36 -25.33
CA ALA A 168 -3.75 -2.05 -24.96
C ALA A 168 -4.85 -1.04 -24.59
N SER A 169 -6.08 -1.35 -24.98
CA SER A 169 -7.28 -0.62 -24.55
C SER A 169 -7.58 -0.76 -23.04
N ILE A 170 -6.67 -1.41 -22.30
CA ILE A 170 -6.81 -1.72 -20.87
C ILE A 170 -6.22 -0.56 -20.06
N ASN A 171 -7.01 0.02 -19.19
CA ASN A 171 -6.61 1.15 -18.36
C ASN A 171 -5.78 0.75 -17.11
N SER A 172 -5.57 -0.54 -16.88
CA SER A 172 -4.79 -1.08 -15.77
C SER A 172 -3.38 -1.47 -16.20
N HIS A 173 -2.53 -1.72 -15.22
CA HIS A 173 -1.18 -2.22 -15.43
C HIS A 173 -1.15 -3.67 -15.93
N VAL A 174 -0.07 -4.01 -16.61
CA VAL A 174 0.31 -5.38 -16.96
C VAL A 174 1.54 -5.80 -16.15
N ILE A 175 1.70 -7.09 -15.94
CA ILE A 175 2.81 -7.66 -15.19
C ILE A 175 3.63 -8.54 -16.13
N SER A 176 4.92 -8.27 -16.23
CA SER A 176 5.87 -9.10 -16.96
C SER A 176 7.01 -9.59 -16.04
N LYS A 177 7.58 -10.74 -16.37
CA LYS A 177 8.78 -11.25 -15.70
C LYS A 177 10.03 -10.68 -16.35
N THR A 178 11.11 -10.62 -15.60
CA THR A 178 12.43 -10.23 -16.09
C THR A 178 13.52 -11.07 -15.45
N ASP A 179 14.62 -11.26 -16.16
CA ASP A 179 15.83 -11.91 -15.65
C ASP A 179 16.82 -10.93 -15.03
N PHE A 180 16.46 -9.64 -14.93
CA PHE A 180 17.27 -8.61 -14.28
C PHE A 180 17.51 -8.95 -12.81
N LYS A 181 18.67 -8.52 -12.32
CA LYS A 181 19.04 -8.57 -10.91
C LYS A 181 18.84 -7.22 -10.25
N VAL A 182 18.90 -7.19 -8.92
CA VAL A 182 18.76 -5.96 -8.13
C VAL A 182 19.78 -4.91 -8.57
N GLU A 183 21.01 -5.35 -8.86
CA GLU A 183 22.11 -4.49 -9.32
C GLU A 183 21.85 -3.86 -10.69
N ASP A 184 21.02 -4.48 -11.52
CA ASP A 184 20.68 -3.96 -12.85
C ASP A 184 19.57 -2.90 -12.77
N VAL A 185 18.64 -3.03 -11.83
CA VAL A 185 17.42 -2.19 -11.79
C VAL A 185 17.49 -1.03 -10.80
N ILE A 186 18.12 -1.21 -9.63
CA ILE A 186 18.16 -0.14 -8.61
C ILE A 186 18.85 1.13 -9.10
N PRO A 187 19.97 1.07 -9.86
CA PRO A 187 20.60 2.29 -10.38
C PRO A 187 19.75 3.09 -11.38
N LEU A 188 18.70 2.49 -11.94
CA LEU A 188 17.78 3.13 -12.87
C LEU A 188 16.63 3.87 -12.17
N CYS A 189 16.40 3.60 -10.88
CA CYS A 189 15.22 4.05 -10.17
C CYS A 189 15.34 5.49 -9.67
N ASP A 190 14.32 6.29 -9.95
CA ASP A 190 14.13 7.63 -9.38
C ASP A 190 13.65 7.56 -7.94
N VAL A 191 12.92 6.48 -7.59
CA VAL A 191 12.39 6.21 -6.27
C VAL A 191 12.68 4.76 -5.89
N VAL A 192 13.18 4.52 -4.68
CA VAL A 192 13.36 3.19 -4.12
C VAL A 192 12.56 3.08 -2.82
N ILE A 193 11.62 2.16 -2.79
CA ILE A 193 10.69 1.93 -1.67
C ILE A 193 10.95 0.54 -1.10
N THR A 194 11.21 0.45 0.21
CA THR A 194 11.55 -0.82 0.87
C THR A 194 10.60 -1.13 2.01
N GLY A 195 10.23 -2.41 2.13
CA GLY A 195 9.32 -2.88 3.15
C GLY A 195 9.65 -4.28 3.68
N VAL A 196 10.94 -4.64 3.74
CA VAL A 196 11.38 -5.98 4.18
C VAL A 196 11.32 -6.08 5.70
N PRO A 197 10.56 -7.04 6.28
CA PRO A 197 10.39 -7.17 7.73
C PRO A 197 11.59 -7.87 8.41
N SER A 198 12.81 -7.57 7.96
CA SER A 198 14.05 -8.15 8.48
C SER A 198 15.04 -7.06 8.85
N ALA A 199 15.51 -7.04 10.07
CA ALA A 199 16.54 -6.11 10.53
C ALA A 199 17.89 -6.32 9.82
N GLY A 200 18.16 -7.55 9.37
CA GLY A 200 19.36 -7.91 8.63
C GLY A 200 19.37 -7.43 7.17
N TYR A 201 18.20 -7.08 6.61
CA TYR A 201 18.15 -6.56 5.25
C TYR A 201 18.54 -5.08 5.22
N LYS A 202 19.45 -4.75 4.31
CA LYS A 202 19.81 -3.36 3.97
C LYS A 202 19.92 -3.24 2.46
N MET A 203 19.29 -2.20 1.92
CA MET A 203 19.51 -1.77 0.55
C MET A 203 20.91 -1.15 0.46
N PRO A 204 21.81 -1.71 -0.36
CA PRO A 204 23.17 -1.19 -0.46
C PRO A 204 23.17 0.24 -1.07
N THR A 205 23.69 1.20 -0.34
CA THR A 205 23.72 2.62 -0.77
C THR A 205 24.46 2.81 -2.10
N LYS A 206 25.49 2.00 -2.37
CA LYS A 206 26.26 2.02 -3.62
C LYS A 206 25.46 1.73 -4.89
N LEU A 207 24.29 1.10 -4.76
CA LEU A 207 23.38 0.81 -5.88
C LEU A 207 22.44 1.98 -6.17
N LEU A 208 22.27 2.89 -5.23
CA LEU A 208 21.32 3.97 -5.33
C LEU A 208 21.79 5.03 -6.31
N LYS A 209 20.90 5.48 -7.18
CA LYS A 209 21.13 6.63 -8.07
C LYS A 209 21.31 7.90 -7.22
N PRO A 210 22.33 8.75 -7.47
CA PRO A 210 22.44 10.04 -6.82
C PRO A 210 21.15 10.88 -7.00
N GLY A 211 20.64 11.42 -5.89
CA GLY A 211 19.39 12.18 -5.90
C GLY A 211 18.11 11.32 -5.84
N VAL A 212 18.22 10.00 -5.65
CA VAL A 212 17.07 9.10 -5.48
C VAL A 212 16.15 9.55 -4.33
N VAL A 213 14.87 9.31 -4.44
CA VAL A 213 13.93 9.36 -3.31
C VAL A 213 13.89 7.99 -2.65
N ALA A 214 14.25 7.91 -1.38
CA ALA A 214 14.27 6.66 -0.61
C ALA A 214 13.15 6.64 0.42
N VAL A 215 12.29 5.61 0.41
CA VAL A 215 11.14 5.47 1.31
C VAL A 215 11.17 4.11 1.99
N ASN A 216 11.04 4.09 3.32
CA ASN A 216 10.92 2.86 4.09
C ASN A 216 9.53 2.75 4.71
N PHE A 217 8.81 1.65 4.41
CA PHE A 217 7.52 1.36 5.03
C PHE A 217 7.56 0.18 6.03
N ALA A 218 8.70 -0.51 6.16
CA ALA A 218 8.88 -1.52 7.20
C ALA A 218 8.98 -0.91 8.59
N SER A 219 8.68 -1.70 9.62
CA SER A 219 8.90 -1.34 11.02
C SER A 219 10.39 -1.20 11.37
N VAL A 220 11.26 -1.88 10.62
CA VAL A 220 12.71 -1.80 10.71
C VAL A 220 13.28 -0.98 9.56
N ARG A 221 14.43 -0.36 9.75
CA ARG A 221 15.08 0.43 8.70
C ARG A 221 15.78 -0.49 7.69
N ASN A 222 15.40 -0.38 6.42
CA ASN A 222 15.95 -1.19 5.32
C ASN A 222 17.05 -0.48 4.51
N PHE A 223 17.35 0.75 4.79
CA PHE A 223 18.48 1.45 4.16
C PHE A 223 19.66 1.52 5.11
N GLU A 224 20.87 1.54 4.53
CA GLU A 224 22.09 1.88 5.26
C GLU A 224 22.03 3.36 5.71
N PRO A 225 22.74 3.75 6.81
CA PRO A 225 22.74 5.14 7.29
C PRO A 225 23.19 6.16 6.24
N GLU A 226 24.08 5.76 5.34
CA GLU A 226 24.68 6.55 4.26
C GLU A 226 23.67 6.94 3.18
N VAL A 227 22.47 6.37 3.18
CA VAL A 227 21.39 6.77 2.25
C VAL A 227 21.14 8.28 2.27
N LYS A 228 21.36 8.95 3.40
CA LYS A 228 21.19 10.40 3.56
C LYS A 228 22.18 11.23 2.76
N GLU A 229 23.30 10.65 2.36
CA GLU A 229 24.35 11.31 1.56
C GLU A 229 24.05 11.22 0.06
N VAL A 230 23.23 10.24 -0.35
CA VAL A 230 22.94 9.93 -1.75
C VAL A 230 21.53 10.33 -2.16
N ALA A 231 20.55 10.15 -1.27
CA ALA A 231 19.16 10.46 -1.54
C ALA A 231 18.89 11.97 -1.46
N SER A 232 18.08 12.47 -2.39
CA SER A 232 17.52 13.84 -2.31
C SER A 232 16.54 13.96 -1.15
N ILE A 233 15.74 12.91 -0.93
CA ILE A 233 14.80 12.81 0.18
C ILE A 233 14.86 11.37 0.73
N TYR A 234 14.97 11.26 2.04
CA TYR A 234 14.85 9.98 2.75
C TYR A 234 13.68 10.01 3.74
N VAL A 235 12.70 9.15 3.53
CA VAL A 235 11.55 8.94 4.41
C VAL A 235 11.74 7.65 5.20
N PRO A 236 12.15 7.72 6.47
CA PRO A 236 12.51 6.53 7.25
C PRO A 236 11.31 5.72 7.73
N SER A 237 10.11 6.26 7.69
CA SER A 237 8.88 5.58 8.12
C SER A 237 7.64 6.30 7.59
N VAL A 238 6.61 5.53 7.24
CA VAL A 238 5.29 6.03 6.82
C VAL A 238 4.18 5.72 7.85
N GLY A 239 4.52 5.14 9.00
CA GLY A 239 3.54 4.61 9.95
C GLY A 239 2.49 5.63 10.42
N LYS A 240 2.87 6.88 10.68
CA LYS A 240 1.92 7.93 11.07
C LYS A 240 0.93 8.25 9.93
N VAL A 241 1.43 8.30 8.70
CA VAL A 241 0.58 8.56 7.53
C VAL A 241 -0.35 7.37 7.27
N THR A 242 0.11 6.14 7.53
CA THR A 242 -0.74 4.93 7.44
C THR A 242 -1.96 5.04 8.37
N VAL A 243 -1.77 5.49 9.62
CA VAL A 243 -2.89 5.68 10.55
C VAL A 243 -3.84 6.78 10.06
N SER A 244 -3.34 7.86 9.48
CA SER A 244 -4.19 8.89 8.87
C SER A 244 -4.99 8.36 7.67
N MET A 245 -4.43 7.41 6.91
CA MET A 245 -5.17 6.75 5.82
C MET A 245 -6.26 5.81 6.35
N LEU A 246 -6.01 5.14 7.46
CA LEU A 246 -7.02 4.36 8.17
C LEU A 246 -8.21 5.23 8.61
N GLN A 247 -7.93 6.36 9.27
CA GLN A 247 -8.95 7.34 9.65
C GLN A 247 -9.75 7.84 8.44
N ARG A 248 -9.05 8.19 7.36
CA ARG A 248 -9.67 8.63 6.12
C ARG A 248 -10.58 7.56 5.51
N ASN A 249 -10.18 6.30 5.51
CA ASN A 249 -10.99 5.21 5.00
C ASN A 249 -12.23 4.99 5.87
N LEU A 250 -12.08 5.00 7.19
CA LEU A 250 -13.20 4.89 8.13
C LEU A 250 -14.23 6.00 7.91
N LEU A 251 -13.80 7.26 7.89
CA LEU A 251 -14.71 8.41 7.67
C LEU A 251 -15.40 8.33 6.31
N ARG A 252 -14.70 7.85 5.29
CA ARG A 252 -15.26 7.67 3.96
C ARG A 252 -16.35 6.60 3.95
N LEU A 253 -16.09 5.43 4.55
CA LEU A 253 -17.07 4.36 4.66
C LEU A 253 -18.28 4.78 5.49
N PHE A 254 -18.05 5.48 6.59
CA PHE A 254 -19.12 6.04 7.41
C PHE A 254 -20.02 6.97 6.58
N ASN A 255 -19.43 7.92 5.82
CA ASN A 255 -20.19 8.83 4.97
C ASN A 255 -20.91 8.16 3.80
N TYR A 256 -20.51 6.95 3.40
CA TYR A 256 -21.21 6.19 2.33
C TYR A 256 -22.44 5.45 2.86
N GLN A 257 -22.54 5.27 4.16
CA GLN A 257 -23.63 4.56 4.83
C GLN A 257 -24.71 5.51 5.36
N HIS A 258 -24.36 6.79 5.55
CA HIS A 258 -25.21 7.85 6.13
C HIS A 258 -25.33 9.04 5.17
#